data_e43596c4682ca13554c1651fcbb71b77
#
_entry.id   e43596c4682ca13554c1651fcbb71b77
#
_cell.length_a   1.000
_cell.length_b   1.000
_cell.length_c   1.000
_cell.angle_alpha   90.00
_cell.angle_beta   90.00
_cell.angle_gamma   90.00
#
_symmetry.space_group_name_H-M   'P 1'
#
loop_
_entity.id
_entity.type
_entity.pdbx_description
1 polymer ?
#
loop_
_entity_poly.entity_id
_entity_poly.type
_entity_poly.pdbx_seq_one_letter_code
_entity_poly.pdbx_strand_id
1 'polypeptide(L)'
;MKRLLFLLLAIAALSSCTQKTAEDRFVINKGVNIAHWLSQSGARGEARAQYFTEQDVRQIAEWGFDHVRIPIDEQQMFHEDGTKDTEAFQLLHNALNLCLKYNLKAIVDLHILRSHYFIADYRPLFHERAAQEAFYECWRKLSGELNGYPVSMVAYELMNEPVADDPEDWNKIVNECYSAVRELEKERVIVIGSNMWQSYNTTEQLALPEGDPNIILSFHYYEPMVLTHYQAGWTELKDYGGPDSG
;
A
#
# COMPACT_ATOMS: atom_id res chain seq x y z
N MET A 1 0.52 72.57 -23.07
CA MET A 1 -0.43 71.47 -22.63
C MET A 1 0.18 70.14 -23.00
N LYS A 2 0.81 69.48 -22.01
CA LYS A 2 1.47 68.16 -22.20
C LYS A 2 0.48 67.11 -21.78
N ARG A 3 0.08 66.23 -22.72
CA ARG A 3 -0.75 65.04 -22.42
C ARG A 3 0.17 63.89 -21.88
N LEU A 4 -0.04 63.57 -20.66
CA LEU A 4 0.63 62.39 -20.02
C LEU A 4 -0.14 61.12 -20.41
N LEU A 5 0.54 60.20 -21.14
CA LEU A 5 0.00 58.89 -21.51
C LEU A 5 0.39 57.91 -20.40
N PHE A 6 -0.59 57.45 -19.61
CA PHE A 6 -0.39 56.37 -18.65
C PHE A 6 -0.50 55.04 -19.39
N LEU A 7 0.62 54.34 -19.49
CA LEU A 7 0.66 52.95 -19.97
C LEU A 7 0.40 52.02 -18.77
N LEU A 8 -0.81 51.43 -18.72
CA LEU A 8 -1.14 50.38 -17.77
C LEU A 8 -0.55 49.07 -18.31
N LEU A 9 0.57 48.59 -17.71
CA LEU A 9 1.05 47.24 -17.89
C LEU A 9 0.17 46.28 -17.03
N ALA A 10 -0.76 45.58 -17.66
CA ALA A 10 -1.44 44.45 -17.08
C ALA A 10 -0.47 43.23 -17.08
N ILE A 11 0.13 42.94 -15.95
CA ILE A 11 0.84 41.70 -15.75
C ILE A 11 -0.21 40.58 -15.56
N ALA A 12 -0.53 39.92 -16.66
CA ALA A 12 -1.28 38.67 -16.58
C ALA A 12 -0.37 37.58 -15.94
N ALA A 13 -0.58 37.31 -14.68
CA ALA A 13 -0.02 36.14 -14.04
C ALA A 13 -0.70 34.91 -14.67
N LEU A 14 -0.09 34.38 -15.72
CA LEU A 14 -0.42 33.08 -16.24
C LEU A 14 -0.02 32.05 -15.16
N SER A 15 -0.98 31.65 -14.33
CA SER A 15 -0.87 30.41 -13.55
C SER A 15 -0.75 29.27 -14.57
N SER A 16 0.50 28.93 -14.89
CA SER A 16 0.78 27.73 -15.69
C SER A 16 0.40 26.53 -14.84
N CYS A 17 -0.81 26.05 -15.03
CA CYS A 17 -1.21 24.73 -14.57
C CYS A 17 -0.45 23.75 -15.45
N THR A 18 0.79 23.41 -15.07
CA THR A 18 1.56 22.36 -15.74
C THR A 18 0.79 21.06 -15.56
N GLN A 19 0.17 20.61 -16.63
CA GLN A 19 -0.50 19.34 -16.67
C GLN A 19 0.58 18.25 -16.43
N LYS A 20 0.46 17.50 -15.32
CA LYS A 20 1.40 16.41 -15.00
C LYS A 20 1.47 15.46 -16.19
N THR A 21 2.68 15.15 -16.64
CA THR A 21 2.91 14.12 -17.67
C THR A 21 2.61 12.73 -17.11
N ALA A 22 2.54 11.70 -17.96
CA ALA A 22 2.37 10.32 -17.50
C ALA A 22 3.53 9.86 -16.59
N GLU A 23 4.74 10.42 -16.80
CA GLU A 23 5.93 10.16 -15.98
C GLU A 23 5.83 10.74 -14.58
N ASP A 24 5.03 11.80 -14.40
CA ASP A 24 4.78 12.44 -13.11
C ASP A 24 3.67 11.75 -12.29
N ARG A 25 3.04 10.72 -12.85
CA ARG A 25 1.93 9.99 -12.20
C ARG A 25 2.37 8.60 -11.77
N PHE A 26 1.80 8.12 -10.68
CA PHE A 26 1.91 6.73 -10.30
C PHE A 26 0.94 5.91 -11.17
N VAL A 27 1.46 5.35 -12.26
CA VAL A 27 0.68 4.50 -13.18
C VAL A 27 1.30 3.12 -13.17
N ILE A 28 0.52 2.10 -12.87
CA ILE A 28 0.93 0.70 -12.79
C ILE A 28 0.12 -0.15 -13.76
N ASN A 29 0.69 -1.27 -14.20
CA ASN A 29 0.09 -2.15 -15.17
C ASN A 29 0.31 -3.63 -14.79
N LYS A 30 1.57 -4.06 -14.66
CA LYS A 30 1.93 -5.45 -14.36
C LYS A 30 2.96 -5.50 -13.25
N GLY A 31 2.60 -6.05 -12.10
CA GLY A 31 3.45 -6.13 -10.92
C GLY A 31 3.61 -7.52 -10.34
N VAL A 32 4.46 -7.62 -9.33
CA VAL A 32 4.68 -8.83 -8.54
C VAL A 32 4.69 -8.50 -7.05
N ASN A 33 4.14 -9.40 -6.23
CA ASN A 33 4.13 -9.27 -4.78
C ASN A 33 5.37 -9.94 -4.15
N ILE A 34 6.05 -9.22 -3.25
CA ILE A 34 7.24 -9.71 -2.54
C ILE A 34 6.79 -10.29 -1.19
N ALA A 35 6.16 -11.46 -1.24
CA ALA A 35 5.61 -12.12 -0.06
C ALA A 35 6.70 -12.70 0.88
N HIS A 36 6.36 -12.92 2.15
CA HIS A 36 7.17 -13.62 3.15
C HIS A 36 8.58 -13.06 3.41
N TRP A 37 8.72 -11.74 3.33
CA TRP A 37 9.97 -11.03 3.59
C TRP A 37 9.86 -10.11 4.82
N LEU A 38 9.30 -8.91 4.64
CA LEU A 38 9.01 -7.95 5.73
C LEU A 38 7.60 -8.15 6.30
N SER A 39 6.91 -9.17 5.82
CA SER A 39 5.61 -9.63 6.29
C SER A 39 5.61 -11.15 6.37
N GLN A 40 4.86 -11.70 7.31
CA GLN A 40 4.62 -13.15 7.48
C GLN A 40 5.91 -13.99 7.53
N SER A 41 7.00 -13.43 8.06
CA SER A 41 8.32 -14.08 8.11
C SER A 41 8.94 -13.93 9.48
N GLY A 42 9.53 -15.02 9.98
CA GLY A 42 10.38 -15.02 11.19
C GLY A 42 11.86 -14.77 10.92
N ALA A 43 12.27 -14.61 9.64
CA ALA A 43 13.66 -14.38 9.28
C ALA A 43 14.20 -13.07 9.84
N ARG A 44 15.44 -13.06 10.30
CA ARG A 44 16.17 -11.88 10.80
C ARG A 44 17.63 -11.96 10.35
N GLY A 45 18.35 -10.84 10.44
CA GLY A 45 19.75 -10.73 10.07
C GLY A 45 20.00 -11.11 8.60
N GLU A 46 21.04 -11.88 8.33
CA GLU A 46 21.47 -12.21 6.97
C GLU A 46 20.38 -12.91 6.15
N ALA A 47 19.63 -13.85 6.75
CA ALA A 47 18.55 -14.56 6.05
C ALA A 47 17.45 -13.59 5.57
N ARG A 48 17.13 -12.56 6.35
CA ARG A 48 16.20 -11.51 5.98
C ARG A 48 16.79 -10.56 4.92
N ALA A 49 18.06 -10.20 5.05
CA ALA A 49 18.76 -9.31 4.12
C ALA A 49 18.98 -9.92 2.74
N GLN A 50 19.15 -11.24 2.66
CA GLN A 50 19.37 -11.97 1.40
C GLN A 50 18.08 -12.44 0.72
N TYR A 51 16.92 -12.17 1.30
CA TYR A 51 15.65 -12.65 0.76
C TYR A 51 15.20 -11.90 -0.50
N PHE A 52 15.37 -10.57 -0.51
CA PHE A 52 15.02 -9.72 -1.65
C PHE A 52 16.21 -8.80 -1.97
N THR A 53 16.86 -9.07 -3.09
CA THR A 53 18.17 -8.52 -3.45
C THR A 53 18.11 -7.69 -4.72
N GLU A 54 19.21 -6.99 -5.05
CA GLU A 54 19.34 -6.27 -6.31
C GLU A 54 19.18 -7.20 -7.54
N GLN A 55 19.59 -8.45 -7.44
CA GLN A 55 19.44 -9.42 -8.52
C GLN A 55 17.96 -9.69 -8.81
N ASP A 56 17.13 -9.82 -7.76
CA ASP A 56 15.69 -10.04 -7.89
C ASP A 56 14.99 -8.83 -8.51
N VAL A 57 15.31 -7.62 -8.03
CA VAL A 57 14.75 -6.36 -8.57
C VAL A 57 15.08 -6.21 -10.05
N ARG A 58 16.35 -6.46 -10.43
CA ARG A 58 16.78 -6.43 -11.83
C ARG A 58 16.02 -7.45 -12.66
N GLN A 59 15.89 -8.68 -12.17
CA GLN A 59 15.20 -9.76 -12.91
C GLN A 59 13.71 -9.42 -13.12
N ILE A 60 13.04 -8.84 -12.12
CA ILE A 60 11.66 -8.39 -12.23
C ILE A 60 11.52 -7.32 -13.33
N ALA A 61 12.44 -6.35 -13.36
CA ALA A 61 12.46 -5.31 -14.40
C ALA A 61 12.73 -5.90 -15.81
N GLU A 62 13.68 -6.83 -15.93
CA GLU A 62 14.00 -7.51 -17.20
C GLU A 62 12.82 -8.35 -17.74
N TRP A 63 11.99 -8.92 -16.84
CA TRP A 63 10.76 -9.62 -17.23
C TRP A 63 9.62 -8.66 -17.65
N GLY A 64 9.87 -7.35 -17.60
CA GLY A 64 8.93 -6.31 -18.03
C GLY A 64 7.79 -6.08 -17.06
N PHE A 65 7.98 -6.33 -15.76
CA PHE A 65 7.12 -5.81 -14.71
C PHE A 65 7.40 -4.32 -14.53
N ASP A 66 6.40 -3.55 -14.12
CA ASP A 66 6.53 -2.10 -13.91
C ASP A 66 6.42 -1.69 -12.43
N HIS A 67 6.02 -2.63 -11.56
CA HIS A 67 5.97 -2.39 -10.12
C HIS A 67 6.11 -3.66 -9.29
N VAL A 68 6.42 -3.43 -8.01
CA VAL A 68 6.37 -4.45 -6.96
C VAL A 68 5.40 -3.99 -5.86
N ARG A 69 4.72 -4.94 -5.23
CA ARG A 69 4.03 -4.73 -3.96
C ARG A 69 4.88 -5.32 -2.86
N ILE A 70 5.15 -4.54 -1.82
CA ILE A 70 6.02 -4.91 -0.70
C ILE A 70 5.18 -4.94 0.58
N PRO A 71 4.68 -6.12 0.97
CA PRO A 71 4.00 -6.31 2.25
C PRO A 71 4.96 -6.09 3.43
N ILE A 72 4.50 -5.33 4.41
CA ILE A 72 5.18 -5.10 5.68
C ILE A 72 4.24 -5.36 6.85
N ASP A 73 4.72 -5.97 7.92
CA ASP A 73 3.95 -6.11 9.15
C ASP A 73 4.35 -5.03 10.16
N GLU A 74 3.37 -4.49 10.89
CA GLU A 74 3.65 -3.53 11.96
C GLU A 74 4.74 -4.04 12.91
N GLN A 75 4.64 -5.30 13.36
CA GLN A 75 5.61 -5.92 14.28
C GLN A 75 7.00 -6.16 13.66
N GLN A 76 7.13 -6.10 12.33
CA GLN A 76 8.41 -6.17 11.64
C GLN A 76 9.08 -4.79 11.60
N MET A 77 8.27 -3.75 11.47
CA MET A 77 8.75 -2.38 11.30
C MET A 77 8.93 -1.64 12.64
N PHE A 78 8.13 -1.99 13.65
CA PHE A 78 8.14 -1.31 14.94
C PHE A 78 8.17 -2.30 16.10
N HIS A 79 8.97 -1.99 17.12
CA HIS A 79 8.98 -2.70 18.40
C HIS A 79 7.69 -2.42 19.19
N GLU A 80 7.48 -3.16 20.28
CA GLU A 80 6.30 -3.00 21.14
C GLU A 80 6.20 -1.61 21.79
N ASP A 81 7.34 -0.97 22.05
CA ASP A 81 7.42 0.41 22.57
C ASP A 81 7.19 1.48 21.49
N GLY A 82 6.91 1.06 20.26
CA GLY A 82 6.66 1.93 19.11
C GLY A 82 7.91 2.54 18.47
N THR A 83 9.11 2.15 18.93
CA THR A 83 10.37 2.51 18.25
C THR A 83 10.54 1.69 16.97
N LYS A 84 11.22 2.26 15.98
CA LYS A 84 11.41 1.57 14.69
C LYS A 84 12.48 0.48 14.76
N ASP A 85 12.24 -0.64 14.10
CA ASP A 85 13.25 -1.65 13.80
C ASP A 85 14.18 -1.12 12.70
N THR A 86 15.41 -0.76 13.11
CA THR A 86 16.37 -0.13 12.21
C THR A 86 16.77 -1.03 11.05
N GLU A 87 16.89 -2.35 11.27
CA GLU A 87 17.21 -3.31 10.21
C GLU A 87 16.07 -3.38 9.18
N ALA A 88 14.83 -3.49 9.63
CA ALA A 88 13.67 -3.57 8.74
C ALA A 88 13.54 -2.33 7.87
N PHE A 89 13.64 -1.14 8.47
CA PHE A 89 13.59 0.11 7.71
C PHE A 89 14.76 0.24 6.73
N GLN A 90 15.97 -0.15 7.13
CA GLN A 90 17.11 -0.15 6.22
C GLN A 90 16.88 -1.06 5.01
N LEU A 91 16.32 -2.25 5.23
CA LEU A 91 15.99 -3.18 4.14
C LEU A 91 14.89 -2.63 3.23
N LEU A 92 13.84 -2.05 3.79
CA LEU A 92 12.78 -1.40 3.00
C LEU A 92 13.34 -0.25 2.16
N HIS A 93 14.14 0.64 2.75
CA HIS A 93 14.78 1.73 2.02
C HIS A 93 15.71 1.24 0.91
N ASN A 94 16.49 0.19 1.18
CA ASN A 94 17.35 -0.43 0.16
C ASN A 94 16.52 -0.95 -1.02
N ALA A 95 15.42 -1.65 -0.75
CA ALA A 95 14.53 -2.16 -1.79
C ALA A 95 13.88 -1.03 -2.60
N LEU A 96 13.37 0.02 -1.95
CA LEU A 96 12.78 1.18 -2.63
C LEU A 96 13.81 1.90 -3.51
N ASN A 97 15.05 2.09 -3.02
CA ASN A 97 16.12 2.69 -3.81
C ASN A 97 16.50 1.82 -5.03
N LEU A 98 16.51 0.50 -4.88
CA LEU A 98 16.72 -0.42 -6.00
C LEU A 98 15.55 -0.34 -7.00
N CYS A 99 14.32 -0.28 -6.52
CA CYS A 99 13.16 -0.07 -7.39
C CYS A 99 13.30 1.22 -8.22
N LEU A 100 13.69 2.34 -7.59
CA LEU A 100 13.95 3.59 -8.32
C LEU A 100 15.07 3.41 -9.36
N LYS A 101 16.16 2.75 -8.99
CA LYS A 101 17.30 2.49 -9.88
C LYS A 101 16.91 1.71 -11.14
N TYR A 102 16.00 0.76 -11.03
CA TYR A 102 15.52 -0.08 -12.13
C TYR A 102 14.18 0.38 -12.72
N ASN A 103 13.73 1.60 -12.36
CA ASN A 103 12.48 2.20 -12.83
C ASN A 103 11.23 1.32 -12.55
N LEU A 104 11.25 0.59 -11.44
CA LEU A 104 10.09 -0.10 -10.89
C LEU A 104 9.39 0.78 -9.88
N LYS A 105 8.09 0.87 -9.94
CA LYS A 105 7.28 1.50 -8.88
C LYS A 105 7.13 0.53 -7.71
N ALA A 106 6.84 1.05 -6.54
CA ALA A 106 6.58 0.24 -5.35
C ALA A 106 5.27 0.63 -4.68
N ILE A 107 4.49 -0.37 -4.28
CA ILE A 107 3.37 -0.22 -3.36
C ILE A 107 3.83 -0.78 -2.02
N VAL A 108 3.93 0.06 -1.00
CA VAL A 108 4.19 -0.39 0.38
C VAL A 108 2.84 -0.70 1.01
N ASP A 109 2.64 -1.96 1.34
CA ASP A 109 1.40 -2.49 1.88
C ASP A 109 1.54 -2.81 3.37
N LEU A 110 0.73 -2.19 4.22
CA LEU A 110 0.64 -2.56 5.63
C LEU A 110 -0.23 -3.81 5.76
N HIS A 111 0.46 -4.96 5.83
CA HIS A 111 -0.13 -6.27 5.63
C HIS A 111 -0.78 -6.84 6.89
N ILE A 112 -0.06 -6.78 8.01
CA ILE A 112 -0.54 -7.24 9.31
C ILE A 112 -0.28 -6.17 10.36
N LEU A 113 -1.31 -5.86 11.13
CA LEU A 113 -1.25 -5.06 12.34
C LEU A 113 -1.29 -5.96 13.58
N ARG A 114 -0.78 -5.48 14.71
CA ARG A 114 -1.03 -6.12 15.99
C ARG A 114 -2.51 -6.19 16.35
N SER A 115 -3.29 -5.24 15.83
CA SER A 115 -4.75 -5.14 16.04
C SER A 115 -5.58 -5.76 14.92
N HIS A 116 -4.95 -6.21 13.83
CA HIS A 116 -5.62 -6.87 12.72
C HIS A 116 -4.72 -7.89 12.01
N TYR A 117 -5.13 -9.14 12.10
CA TYR A 117 -4.65 -10.21 11.25
C TYR A 117 -5.85 -10.87 10.59
N PHE A 118 -5.88 -10.95 9.28
CA PHE A 118 -7.06 -11.31 8.47
C PHE A 118 -7.60 -12.73 8.72
N ILE A 119 -6.84 -13.61 9.39
CA ILE A 119 -7.29 -14.95 9.80
C ILE A 119 -7.53 -15.07 11.32
N ALA A 120 -7.35 -13.99 12.10
CA ALA A 120 -7.61 -14.03 13.53
C ALA A 120 -9.11 -14.04 13.84
N ASP A 121 -9.52 -14.70 14.92
CA ASP A 121 -10.91 -14.73 15.37
C ASP A 121 -11.36 -13.38 15.94
N TYR A 122 -10.47 -12.68 16.66
CA TYR A 122 -10.72 -11.36 17.21
C TYR A 122 -9.77 -10.33 16.62
N ARG A 123 -10.32 -9.19 16.21
CA ARG A 123 -9.59 -8.11 15.56
C ARG A 123 -9.89 -6.79 16.28
N PRO A 124 -9.06 -6.38 17.25
CA PRO A 124 -9.26 -5.14 18.03
C PRO A 124 -9.49 -3.90 17.18
N LEU A 125 -8.92 -3.84 15.98
CA LEU A 125 -9.05 -2.71 15.05
C LEU A 125 -10.51 -2.28 14.82
N PHE A 126 -11.44 -3.24 14.70
CA PHE A 126 -12.84 -2.93 14.40
C PHE A 126 -13.67 -2.60 15.66
N HIS A 127 -13.15 -2.88 16.84
CA HIS A 127 -13.92 -2.79 18.11
C HIS A 127 -13.35 -1.79 19.10
N GLU A 128 -12.05 -1.43 18.99
CA GLU A 128 -11.36 -0.64 20.00
C GLU A 128 -10.80 0.66 19.41
N ARG A 129 -11.24 1.81 19.92
CA ARG A 129 -10.73 3.11 19.45
C ARG A 129 -9.22 3.24 19.59
N ALA A 130 -8.63 2.68 20.65
CA ALA A 130 -7.18 2.71 20.85
C ALA A 130 -6.43 1.96 19.72
N ALA A 131 -6.98 0.85 19.23
CA ALA A 131 -6.42 0.11 18.10
C ALA A 131 -6.53 0.88 16.78
N GLN A 132 -7.63 1.60 16.56
CA GLN A 132 -7.81 2.48 15.42
C GLN A 132 -6.80 3.64 15.44
N GLU A 133 -6.62 4.31 16.57
CA GLU A 133 -5.61 5.38 16.69
C GLU A 133 -4.19 4.85 16.48
N ALA A 134 -3.87 3.65 16.97
CA ALA A 134 -2.57 3.01 16.74
C ALA A 134 -2.33 2.73 15.24
N PHE A 135 -3.37 2.33 14.51
CA PHE A 135 -3.30 2.15 13.06
C PHE A 135 -3.01 3.47 12.32
N TYR A 136 -3.69 4.55 12.68
CA TYR A 136 -3.44 5.88 12.08
C TYR A 136 -2.05 6.40 12.42
N GLU A 137 -1.60 6.17 13.65
CA GLU A 137 -0.26 6.56 14.07
C GLU A 137 0.83 5.72 13.38
N CYS A 138 0.58 4.44 13.13
CA CYS A 138 1.47 3.59 12.34
C CYS A 138 1.70 4.20 10.94
N TRP A 139 0.63 4.63 10.27
CA TRP A 139 0.74 5.28 8.97
C TRP A 139 1.39 6.67 9.03
N ARG A 140 1.15 7.47 10.09
CA ARG A 140 1.88 8.74 10.26
C ARG A 140 3.38 8.51 10.37
N LYS A 141 3.81 7.48 11.10
CA LYS A 141 5.23 7.11 11.22
C LYS A 141 5.80 6.59 9.89
N LEU A 142 5.07 5.70 9.21
CA LEU A 142 5.48 5.19 7.89
C LEU A 142 5.59 6.31 6.86
N SER A 143 4.60 7.20 6.79
CA SER A 143 4.65 8.39 5.93
C SER A 143 5.85 9.28 6.27
N GLY A 144 6.14 9.50 7.55
CA GLY A 144 7.32 10.25 8.00
C GLY A 144 8.66 9.68 7.48
N GLU A 145 8.77 8.36 7.39
CA GLU A 145 9.95 7.66 6.87
C GLU A 145 10.01 7.62 5.34
N LEU A 146 8.84 7.58 4.68
CA LEU A 146 8.73 7.30 3.25
C LEU A 146 8.45 8.54 2.38
N ASN A 147 8.09 9.68 2.95
CA ASN A 147 7.67 10.89 2.22
C ASN A 147 8.74 11.49 1.30
N GLY A 148 10.02 11.14 1.51
CA GLY A 148 11.13 11.55 0.65
C GLY A 148 11.16 10.86 -0.73
N TYR A 149 10.41 9.78 -0.92
CA TYR A 149 10.32 9.10 -2.22
C TYR A 149 9.36 9.81 -3.17
N PRO A 150 9.66 9.82 -4.50
CA PRO A 150 8.78 10.46 -5.48
C PRO A 150 7.37 9.87 -5.44
N VAL A 151 6.35 10.72 -5.46
CA VAL A 151 4.93 10.29 -5.46
C VAL A 151 4.54 9.50 -6.71
N SER A 152 5.31 9.64 -7.81
CA SER A 152 5.14 8.85 -9.02
C SER A 152 5.76 7.45 -8.94
N MET A 153 6.55 7.17 -7.90
CA MET A 153 7.30 5.91 -7.77
C MET A 153 6.88 5.05 -6.58
N VAL A 154 6.39 5.66 -5.50
CA VAL A 154 5.97 4.93 -4.29
C VAL A 154 4.54 5.28 -3.95
N ALA A 155 3.71 4.27 -3.73
CA ALA A 155 2.33 4.35 -3.24
C ALA A 155 2.18 3.59 -1.93
N TYR A 156 1.13 3.89 -1.18
CA TYR A 156 0.81 3.25 0.10
C TYR A 156 -0.49 2.47 -0.01
N GLU A 157 -0.49 1.21 0.35
CA GLU A 157 -1.70 0.42 0.54
C GLU A 157 -2.01 0.38 2.04
N LEU A 158 -3.15 0.97 2.42
CA LEU A 158 -3.43 1.26 3.83
C LEU A 158 -3.57 0.00 4.66
N MET A 159 -4.14 -1.05 4.12
CA MET A 159 -4.29 -2.34 4.79
C MET A 159 -4.56 -3.46 3.81
N ASN A 160 -3.91 -4.60 4.04
CA ASN A 160 -4.23 -5.86 3.40
C ASN A 160 -5.44 -6.51 4.06
N GLU A 161 -6.40 -6.93 3.24
CA GLU A 161 -7.49 -7.84 3.60
C GLU A 161 -8.24 -7.48 4.90
N PRO A 162 -8.88 -6.30 4.98
CA PRO A 162 -9.72 -5.97 6.12
C PRO A 162 -10.90 -6.94 6.23
N VAL A 163 -11.25 -7.35 7.47
CA VAL A 163 -12.35 -8.27 7.77
C VAL A 163 -13.14 -7.73 8.95
N ALA A 164 -13.99 -6.74 8.68
CA ALA A 164 -14.94 -6.19 9.63
C ALA A 164 -16.27 -6.95 9.56
N ASP A 165 -16.97 -7.07 10.67
CA ASP A 165 -18.31 -7.67 10.72
C ASP A 165 -19.34 -6.80 9.98
N ASP A 166 -19.19 -5.46 10.09
CA ASP A 166 -19.98 -4.48 9.36
C ASP A 166 -19.07 -3.71 8.37
N PRO A 167 -19.39 -3.65 7.07
CA PRO A 167 -18.61 -2.87 6.10
C PRO A 167 -18.46 -1.38 6.47
N GLU A 168 -19.43 -0.80 7.19
CA GLU A 168 -19.36 0.60 7.63
C GLU A 168 -18.27 0.84 8.68
N ASP A 169 -17.93 -0.16 9.50
CA ASP A 169 -16.80 -0.06 10.42
C ASP A 169 -15.48 0.09 9.65
N TRP A 170 -15.30 -0.70 8.58
CA TRP A 170 -14.14 -0.54 7.71
C TRP A 170 -14.15 0.80 6.97
N ASN A 171 -15.28 1.20 6.40
CA ASN A 171 -15.43 2.49 5.72
C ASN A 171 -15.00 3.65 6.61
N LYS A 172 -15.46 3.68 7.86
CA LYS A 172 -15.07 4.69 8.84
C LYS A 172 -13.58 4.68 9.11
N ILE A 173 -13.02 3.52 9.43
CA ILE A 173 -11.63 3.35 9.83
C ILE A 173 -10.69 3.71 8.67
N VAL A 174 -10.95 3.23 7.46
CA VAL A 174 -10.09 3.50 6.33
C VAL A 174 -10.13 4.97 5.92
N ASN A 175 -11.28 5.64 6.01
CA ASN A 175 -11.41 7.06 5.71
C ASN A 175 -10.71 7.95 6.77
N GLU A 176 -10.73 7.58 8.05
CA GLU A 176 -9.95 8.25 9.09
C GLU A 176 -8.44 8.06 8.87
N CYS A 177 -8.01 6.84 8.52
CA CYS A 177 -6.60 6.55 8.19
C CYS A 177 -6.15 7.32 6.93
N TYR A 178 -6.95 7.29 5.87
CA TYR A 178 -6.73 8.07 4.67
C TYR A 178 -6.54 9.55 5.00
N SER A 179 -7.42 10.11 5.82
CA SER A 179 -7.34 11.52 6.23
C SER A 179 -6.03 11.82 6.96
N ALA A 180 -5.60 10.93 7.86
CA ALA A 180 -4.34 11.07 8.60
C ALA A 180 -3.12 11.09 7.66
N VAL A 181 -3.09 10.25 6.62
CA VAL A 181 -2.02 10.25 5.61
C VAL A 181 -2.13 11.50 4.74
N ARG A 182 -3.34 11.88 4.31
CA ARG A 182 -3.58 13.00 3.41
C ARG A 182 -3.27 14.37 4.03
N GLU A 183 -3.30 14.48 5.35
CA GLU A 183 -2.80 15.65 6.08
C GLU A 183 -1.30 15.87 5.85
N LEU A 184 -0.53 14.79 5.77
CA LEU A 184 0.93 14.80 5.61
C LEU A 184 1.35 14.85 4.12
N GLU A 185 0.70 14.06 3.28
CA GLU A 185 1.06 13.88 1.87
C GLU A 185 -0.14 14.06 0.94
N LYS A 186 -0.24 15.25 0.35
CA LYS A 186 -1.40 15.65 -0.48
C LYS A 186 -1.52 14.89 -1.81
N GLU A 187 -0.40 14.40 -2.34
CA GLU A 187 -0.31 13.83 -3.70
C GLU A 187 0.09 12.36 -3.74
N ARG A 188 0.44 11.77 -2.59
CA ARG A 188 0.80 10.34 -2.51
C ARG A 188 -0.37 9.48 -2.98
N VAL A 189 -0.11 8.53 -3.88
CA VAL A 189 -1.14 7.57 -4.26
C VAL A 189 -1.41 6.63 -3.09
N ILE A 190 -2.69 6.49 -2.75
CA ILE A 190 -3.19 5.61 -1.70
C ILE A 190 -4.01 4.50 -2.35
N VAL A 191 -3.65 3.26 -2.04
CA VAL A 191 -4.37 2.07 -2.48
C VAL A 191 -5.30 1.64 -1.36
N ILE A 192 -6.57 1.47 -1.68
CA ILE A 192 -7.63 1.12 -0.73
C ILE A 192 -8.40 -0.09 -1.27
N GLY A 193 -8.56 -1.10 -0.45
CA GLY A 193 -9.37 -2.27 -0.74
C GLY A 193 -10.66 -2.29 0.08
N SER A 194 -11.65 -3.04 -0.42
CA SER A 194 -12.92 -3.25 0.26
C SER A 194 -12.80 -4.23 1.42
N ASN A 195 -13.87 -4.39 2.19
CA ASN A 195 -13.97 -5.37 3.28
C ASN A 195 -13.92 -6.83 2.77
N MET A 196 -13.97 -7.78 3.69
CA MET A 196 -14.03 -9.24 3.44
C MET A 196 -12.91 -9.73 2.52
N TRP A 197 -11.65 -9.58 3.02
CA TRP A 197 -10.40 -9.96 2.32
C TRP A 197 -10.21 -9.22 0.98
N GLN A 198 -10.61 -7.97 0.90
CA GLN A 198 -10.58 -7.18 -0.33
C GLN A 198 -11.33 -7.86 -1.50
N SER A 199 -12.41 -8.59 -1.17
CA SER A 199 -13.17 -9.31 -2.17
C SER A 199 -13.75 -8.35 -3.22
N TYR A 200 -13.65 -8.73 -4.49
CA TYR A 200 -14.28 -7.98 -5.58
C TYR A 200 -15.81 -7.85 -5.41
N ASN A 201 -16.44 -8.81 -4.69
CA ASN A 201 -17.88 -8.81 -4.42
C ASN A 201 -18.31 -7.72 -3.42
N THR A 202 -17.38 -7.13 -2.68
CA THR A 202 -17.67 -6.11 -1.66
C THR A 202 -17.21 -4.70 -2.08
N THR A 203 -16.71 -4.54 -3.30
CA THR A 203 -16.24 -3.23 -3.80
C THR A 203 -17.31 -2.16 -3.82
N GLU A 204 -18.57 -2.53 -4.10
CA GLU A 204 -19.72 -1.61 -4.09
C GLU A 204 -20.08 -1.09 -2.68
N GLN A 205 -19.62 -1.78 -1.63
CA GLN A 205 -19.85 -1.39 -0.24
C GLN A 205 -18.78 -0.40 0.27
N LEU A 206 -17.69 -0.22 -0.48
CA LEU A 206 -16.60 0.66 -0.08
C LEU A 206 -16.93 2.13 -0.37
N ALA A 207 -16.94 2.93 0.68
CA ALA A 207 -17.09 4.38 0.58
C ALA A 207 -15.71 5.04 0.42
N LEU A 208 -15.31 5.32 -0.81
CA LEU A 208 -14.06 6.03 -1.12
C LEU A 208 -14.22 7.54 -0.92
N PRO A 209 -13.14 8.25 -0.51
CA PRO A 209 -13.12 9.70 -0.52
C PRO A 209 -13.36 10.26 -1.92
N GLU A 210 -14.34 11.18 -2.03
CA GLU A 210 -14.70 11.78 -3.31
C GLU A 210 -13.66 12.80 -3.80
N GLY A 211 -13.45 12.84 -5.11
CA GLY A 211 -12.70 13.90 -5.78
C GLY A 211 -11.18 13.82 -5.66
N ASP A 212 -10.61 12.81 -5.01
CA ASP A 212 -9.16 12.61 -4.98
C ASP A 212 -8.71 11.72 -6.16
N PRO A 213 -7.96 12.25 -7.13
CA PRO A 213 -7.45 11.48 -8.26
C PRO A 213 -6.29 10.54 -7.90
N ASN A 214 -5.77 10.59 -6.67
CA ASN A 214 -4.64 9.82 -6.19
C ASN A 214 -5.08 8.63 -5.32
N ILE A 215 -6.22 8.03 -5.63
CA ILE A 215 -6.70 6.79 -5.03
C ILE A 215 -6.72 5.69 -6.09
N ILE A 216 -6.25 4.50 -5.71
CA ILE A 216 -6.39 3.27 -6.49
C ILE A 216 -7.27 2.32 -5.69
N LEU A 217 -8.37 1.87 -6.29
CA LEU A 217 -9.18 0.78 -5.75
C LEU A 217 -8.46 -0.55 -6.01
N SER A 218 -8.23 -1.32 -4.95
CA SER A 218 -7.66 -2.67 -5.01
C SER A 218 -8.70 -3.72 -4.65
N PHE A 219 -8.61 -4.87 -5.27
CA PHE A 219 -9.35 -6.06 -4.87
C PHE A 219 -8.51 -7.32 -5.08
N HIS A 220 -8.79 -8.36 -4.29
CA HIS A 220 -8.20 -9.69 -4.44
C HIS A 220 -9.12 -10.60 -5.23
N TYR A 221 -8.55 -11.38 -6.13
CA TYR A 221 -9.30 -12.30 -6.96
C TYR A 221 -8.59 -13.65 -7.05
N TYR A 222 -9.21 -14.66 -6.46
CA TYR A 222 -8.62 -16.01 -6.36
C TYR A 222 -9.46 -17.09 -7.08
N GLU A 223 -10.47 -16.67 -7.86
CA GLU A 223 -11.29 -17.65 -8.57
C GLU A 223 -10.59 -18.22 -9.82
N PRO A 224 -10.74 -19.52 -10.11
CA PRO A 224 -11.40 -20.50 -9.24
C PRO A 224 -10.48 -20.94 -8.08
N MET A 225 -11.03 -21.00 -6.85
CA MET A 225 -10.30 -21.34 -5.63
C MET A 225 -9.57 -22.69 -5.74
N VAL A 226 -10.13 -23.66 -6.44
CA VAL A 226 -9.51 -24.98 -6.67
C VAL A 226 -8.17 -24.91 -7.42
N LEU A 227 -7.92 -23.83 -8.15
CA LEU A 227 -6.64 -23.61 -8.83
C LEU A 227 -5.67 -22.82 -7.95
N THR A 228 -6.15 -21.69 -7.39
CA THR A 228 -5.29 -20.74 -6.66
C THR A 228 -4.92 -21.24 -5.27
N HIS A 229 -5.79 -22.06 -4.65
CA HIS A 229 -5.61 -22.63 -3.31
C HIS A 229 -5.52 -24.17 -3.32
N TYR A 230 -5.10 -24.74 -4.45
CA TYR A 230 -4.90 -26.18 -4.55
C TYR A 230 -3.99 -26.68 -3.43
N GLN A 231 -4.51 -27.58 -2.59
CA GLN A 231 -3.83 -28.16 -1.41
C GLN A 231 -3.26 -27.12 -0.42
N ALA A 232 -3.78 -25.90 -0.40
CA ALA A 232 -3.37 -24.89 0.57
C ALA A 232 -3.83 -25.28 1.97
N GLY A 233 -2.87 -25.47 2.89
CA GLY A 233 -3.11 -26.04 4.23
C GLY A 233 -4.03 -25.21 5.15
N TRP A 234 -4.31 -23.96 4.80
CA TRP A 234 -5.20 -23.03 5.53
C TRP A 234 -6.63 -22.97 4.96
N THR A 235 -6.95 -23.78 3.96
CA THR A 235 -8.28 -23.84 3.32
C THR A 235 -8.88 -25.23 3.43
N GLU A 236 -10.19 -25.35 3.11
CA GLU A 236 -10.86 -26.63 2.98
C GLU A 236 -10.31 -27.48 1.81
N LEU A 237 -9.54 -26.87 0.92
CA LEU A 237 -8.92 -27.54 -0.23
C LEU A 237 -7.59 -28.23 0.11
N LYS A 238 -7.16 -28.23 1.38
CA LYS A 238 -5.88 -28.83 1.83
C LYS A 238 -5.73 -30.31 1.45
N ASP A 239 -6.84 -31.06 1.46
CA ASP A 239 -6.90 -32.48 1.15
C ASP A 239 -7.52 -32.76 -0.24
N TYR A 240 -7.69 -31.72 -1.07
CA TYR A 240 -8.30 -31.87 -2.39
C TYR A 240 -7.37 -32.66 -3.33
N GLY A 241 -7.82 -33.84 -3.76
CA GLY A 241 -7.03 -34.75 -4.61
C GLY A 241 -7.07 -34.43 -6.11
N GLY A 242 -7.85 -33.44 -6.52
CA GLY A 242 -8.09 -33.10 -7.92
C GLY A 242 -9.47 -33.59 -8.42
N PRO A 243 -9.85 -33.22 -9.66
CA PRO A 243 -11.17 -33.54 -10.22
C PRO A 243 -11.47 -35.04 -10.34
N ASP A 244 -10.45 -35.89 -10.36
CA ASP A 244 -10.58 -37.35 -10.53
C ASP A 244 -10.45 -38.12 -9.21
N SER A 245 -10.47 -37.47 -8.05
CA SER A 245 -10.29 -38.07 -6.72
C SER A 245 -11.62 -38.44 -6.03
N GLY A 246 -12.68 -38.70 -6.82
CA GLY A 246 -13.99 -39.19 -6.35
C GLY A 246 -14.12 -40.69 -6.37
#